data_db425b62e618f7305f9b4d7c3c826c05
#
_entry.id   db425b62e618f7305f9b4d7c3c826c05
#
_cell.length_a   1.000
_cell.length_b   1.000
_cell.length_c   1.000
_cell.angle_alpha   90.00
_cell.angle_beta   90.00
_cell.angle_gamma   90.00
#
_symmetry.space_group_name_H-M   'P 1'
#
loop_
_entity.id
_entity.type
_entity.pdbx_description
1 polymer ?
#
loop_
_entity_poly.entity_id
_entity_poly.type
_entity_poly.pdbx_seq_one_letter_code
_entity_poly.pdbx_strand_id
1 'polypeptide(L)'
;MSEYRSYTEQMTVLDGDSDFRRCLKPSALFRYVEQVSADHARAYGMDHAFFRERQSAFLVGKQALRVWRMPGRAEKIDLTTACEVFKKGTMKRLTTITSETGEKLALVDCRWMIVDTEAGRILRTPGWTMPDFQNDDLPEELPQIVHKSQPLTAAGERRASYSMCDLNGHINNSLYLDIACDALPQEVVEAAPLSFASIKYHREVPMGQTVQVFYAPSGNGWYVLGRREEHAAFECYLEFGSSVTESLQK
;
A
#
# COMPACT_ATOMS: atom_id res chain seq x y z
N MET A 1 13.99 -26.58 1.75
CA MET A 1 13.20 -25.33 1.82
C MET A 1 13.56 -24.56 0.55
N SER A 2 12.62 -24.31 -0.34
CA SER A 2 12.88 -23.48 -1.51
C SER A 2 13.14 -22.06 -0.99
N GLU A 3 14.36 -21.59 -1.19
CA GLU A 3 14.75 -20.23 -0.82
C GLU A 3 14.04 -19.26 -1.77
N TYR A 4 13.05 -18.53 -1.25
CA TYR A 4 12.39 -17.50 -2.04
C TYR A 4 13.39 -16.40 -2.38
N ARG A 5 13.39 -15.96 -3.64
CA ARG A 5 14.15 -14.79 -4.07
C ARG A 5 13.53 -13.57 -3.42
N SER A 6 14.27 -12.95 -2.53
CA SER A 6 13.81 -11.81 -1.75
C SER A 6 14.91 -10.78 -1.60
N TYR A 7 14.51 -9.58 -1.19
CA TYR A 7 15.39 -8.48 -0.84
C TYR A 7 15.01 -7.96 0.53
N THR A 8 15.98 -7.78 1.41
CA THR A 8 15.76 -7.29 2.77
C THR A 8 16.53 -6.01 3.01
N GLU A 9 15.88 -5.04 3.63
CA GLU A 9 16.51 -3.81 4.09
C GLU A 9 16.08 -3.52 5.53
N GLN A 10 17.04 -3.11 6.36
CA GLN A 10 16.77 -2.68 7.72
C GLN A 10 16.52 -1.17 7.77
N MET A 11 15.44 -0.78 8.43
CA MET A 11 15.08 0.63 8.63
C MET A 11 14.84 0.90 10.11
N THR A 12 15.06 2.16 10.52
CA THR A 12 14.67 2.64 11.84
C THR A 12 13.43 3.52 11.72
N VAL A 13 12.42 3.27 12.55
CA VAL A 13 11.21 4.10 12.59
C VAL A 13 11.56 5.52 13.04
N LEU A 14 11.36 6.48 12.15
CA LEU A 14 11.70 7.89 12.38
C LEU A 14 10.63 8.58 13.23
N ASP A 15 11.03 9.59 14.02
CA ASP A 15 10.11 10.39 14.82
C ASP A 15 9.02 11.07 13.95
N GLY A 16 9.41 11.62 12.80
CA GLY A 16 8.48 12.27 11.86
C GLY A 16 7.48 11.33 11.20
N ASP A 17 7.79 10.04 11.15
CA ASP A 17 6.93 9.00 10.60
C ASP A 17 6.04 8.33 11.66
N SER A 18 6.15 8.76 12.93
CA SER A 18 5.37 8.23 14.05
C SER A 18 4.08 9.03 14.25
N ASP A 19 3.04 8.35 14.74
CA ASP A 19 1.76 8.93 15.12
C ASP A 19 1.72 9.34 16.61
N PHE A 20 0.56 9.79 17.08
CA PHE A 20 0.32 10.17 18.47
C PHE A 20 0.43 8.99 19.48
N ARG A 21 0.37 7.73 18.99
CA ARG A 21 0.64 6.52 19.77
C ARG A 21 2.13 6.17 19.85
N ARG A 22 2.99 6.99 19.23
CA ARG A 22 4.44 6.74 19.06
C ARG A 22 4.72 5.47 18.26
N CYS A 23 3.84 5.13 17.33
CA CYS A 23 3.98 4.01 16.40
C CYS A 23 4.11 4.54 14.98
N LEU A 24 4.72 3.75 14.11
CA LEU A 24 4.84 4.04 12.68
C LEU A 24 3.46 4.28 12.07
N LYS A 25 3.26 5.39 11.35
CA LYS A 25 2.02 5.64 10.60
C LYS A 25 1.85 4.61 9.49
N PRO A 26 0.63 4.13 9.22
CA PRO A 26 0.38 3.22 8.10
C PRO A 26 0.84 3.76 6.75
N SER A 27 0.70 5.06 6.51
CA SER A 27 1.20 5.73 5.31
C SER A 27 2.73 5.70 5.21
N ALA A 28 3.42 5.89 6.34
CA ALA A 28 4.88 5.80 6.39
C ALA A 28 5.36 4.36 6.13
N LEU A 29 4.65 3.36 6.67
CA LEU A 29 4.91 1.96 6.37
C LEU A 29 4.79 1.68 4.87
N PHE A 30 3.76 2.21 4.20
CA PHE A 30 3.61 2.06 2.75
C PHE A 30 4.77 2.72 1.98
N ARG A 31 5.25 3.91 2.41
CA ARG A 31 6.44 4.53 1.80
C ARG A 31 7.69 3.66 1.95
N TYR A 32 7.89 3.04 3.12
CA TYR A 32 9.01 2.11 3.33
C TYR A 32 8.89 0.89 2.43
N VAL A 33 7.69 0.33 2.28
CA VAL A 33 7.43 -0.80 1.37
C VAL A 33 7.64 -0.44 -0.10
N GLU A 34 7.24 0.75 -0.52
CA GLU A 34 7.51 1.27 -1.87
C GLU A 34 9.01 1.43 -2.12
N GLN A 35 9.74 1.98 -1.13
CA GLN A 35 11.20 2.16 -1.23
C GLN A 35 11.91 0.81 -1.37
N VAL A 36 11.69 -0.15 -0.47
CA VAL A 36 12.35 -1.47 -0.54
C VAL A 36 11.97 -2.24 -1.81
N SER A 37 10.76 -2.02 -2.34
CA SER A 37 10.32 -2.60 -3.61
C SER A 37 11.07 -2.02 -4.80
N ALA A 38 11.32 -0.71 -4.79
CA ALA A 38 12.12 -0.01 -5.80
C ALA A 38 13.61 -0.42 -5.74
N ASP A 39 14.15 -0.57 -4.53
CA ASP A 39 15.53 -1.01 -4.33
C ASP A 39 15.74 -2.44 -4.79
N HIS A 40 14.77 -3.32 -4.52
CA HIS A 40 14.77 -4.68 -5.07
C HIS A 40 14.79 -4.68 -6.60
N ALA A 41 13.93 -3.89 -7.25
CA ALA A 41 13.91 -3.78 -8.70
C ALA A 41 15.24 -3.21 -9.26
N ARG A 42 15.78 -2.19 -8.59
CA ARG A 42 17.04 -1.53 -8.95
C ARG A 42 18.24 -2.48 -8.85
N ALA A 43 18.26 -3.37 -7.85
CA ALA A 43 19.30 -4.39 -7.69
C ALA A 43 19.39 -5.33 -8.89
N TYR A 44 18.30 -5.46 -9.67
CA TYR A 44 18.23 -6.24 -10.90
C TYR A 44 18.26 -5.37 -12.19
N GLY A 45 18.71 -4.12 -12.08
CA GLY A 45 18.90 -3.22 -13.21
C GLY A 45 17.61 -2.54 -13.71
N MET A 46 16.49 -2.69 -12.99
CA MET A 46 15.23 -2.03 -13.33
C MET A 46 15.10 -0.69 -12.60
N ASP A 47 15.93 0.25 -12.98
CA ASP A 47 15.91 1.63 -12.50
C ASP A 47 14.99 2.53 -13.35
N HIS A 48 15.00 3.82 -13.05
CA HIS A 48 14.21 4.81 -13.80
C HIS A 48 14.61 4.88 -15.30
N ALA A 49 15.90 4.70 -15.63
CA ALA A 49 16.37 4.73 -17.02
C ALA A 49 15.81 3.52 -17.79
N PHE A 50 15.85 2.34 -17.17
CA PHE A 50 15.28 1.11 -17.72
C PHE A 50 13.81 1.27 -18.12
N PHE A 51 12.97 1.84 -17.25
CA PHE A 51 11.55 2.04 -17.53
C PHE A 51 11.29 3.15 -18.55
N ARG A 52 12.03 4.25 -18.47
CA ARG A 52 11.92 5.36 -19.43
C ARG A 52 12.24 4.93 -20.85
N GLU A 53 13.32 4.17 -21.07
CA GLU A 53 13.69 3.64 -22.39
C GLU A 53 12.62 2.72 -22.99
N ARG A 54 11.84 2.06 -22.13
CA ARG A 54 10.78 1.13 -22.51
C ARG A 54 9.40 1.75 -22.50
N GLN A 55 9.31 3.07 -22.30
CA GLN A 55 8.06 3.83 -22.20
C GLN A 55 7.04 3.15 -21.28
N SER A 56 7.53 2.63 -20.15
CA SER A 56 6.74 1.85 -19.22
C SER A 56 6.97 2.29 -17.78
N ALA A 57 6.03 1.96 -16.89
CA ALA A 57 6.15 2.17 -15.46
C ALA A 57 5.40 1.09 -14.69
N PHE A 58 5.81 0.83 -13.45
CA PHE A 58 4.97 0.11 -12.51
C PHE A 58 3.92 1.05 -11.93
N LEU A 59 2.68 0.56 -11.87
CA LEU A 59 1.54 1.20 -11.22
C LEU A 59 0.98 0.25 -10.16
N VAL A 60 0.80 0.73 -8.93
CA VAL A 60 0.09 -0.03 -7.91
C VAL A 60 -1.42 0.12 -8.11
N GLY A 61 -2.12 -1.01 -8.27
CA GLY A 61 -3.58 -1.01 -8.45
C GLY A 61 -4.34 -1.31 -7.16
N LYS A 62 -3.73 -2.11 -6.29
CA LYS A 62 -4.31 -2.50 -5.00
C LYS A 62 -3.19 -2.75 -3.99
N GLN A 63 -3.51 -2.47 -2.72
CA GLN A 63 -2.67 -2.85 -1.59
C GLN A 63 -3.56 -3.36 -0.45
N ALA A 64 -3.06 -4.34 0.29
CA ALA A 64 -3.63 -4.74 1.57
C ALA A 64 -2.53 -4.76 2.63
N LEU A 65 -2.90 -4.41 3.84
CA LEU A 65 -2.03 -4.37 5.03
C LEU A 65 -2.69 -5.18 6.14
N ARG A 66 -1.94 -6.10 6.73
CA ARG A 66 -2.26 -6.74 8.01
C ARG A 66 -1.22 -6.30 9.02
N VAL A 67 -1.68 -5.85 10.19
CA VAL A 67 -0.83 -5.45 11.31
C VAL A 67 -1.10 -6.36 12.49
N TRP A 68 -0.08 -7.02 13.00
CA TRP A 68 -0.14 -7.75 14.28
C TRP A 68 0.29 -6.85 15.44
N ARG A 69 1.33 -6.06 15.23
CA ARG A 69 1.79 -4.98 16.09
C ARG A 69 2.43 -3.90 15.24
N MET A 70 1.98 -2.67 15.37
CA MET A 70 2.61 -1.55 14.66
C MET A 70 4.02 -1.30 15.24
N PRO A 71 5.06 -1.16 14.40
CA PRO A 71 6.40 -0.83 14.86
C PRO A 71 6.41 0.45 15.69
N GLY A 72 7.15 0.45 16.81
CA GLY A 72 7.28 1.60 17.67
C GLY A 72 8.32 2.62 17.18
N ARG A 73 8.24 3.84 17.67
CA ARG A 73 9.22 4.90 17.43
C ARG A 73 10.63 4.43 17.81
N ALA A 74 11.62 4.73 16.97
CA ALA A 74 13.02 4.33 17.08
C ALA A 74 13.27 2.81 17.03
N GLU A 75 12.24 2.00 16.80
CA GLU A 75 12.40 0.57 16.58
C GLU A 75 13.10 0.30 15.24
N LYS A 76 14.04 -0.63 15.26
CA LYS A 76 14.63 -1.16 14.03
C LYS A 76 13.79 -2.31 13.53
N ILE A 77 13.49 -2.28 12.25
CA ILE A 77 12.66 -3.25 11.57
C ILE A 77 13.33 -3.72 10.28
N ASP A 78 13.16 -4.99 9.97
CA ASP A 78 13.57 -5.55 8.69
C ASP A 78 12.35 -5.65 7.76
N LEU A 79 12.49 -5.08 6.55
CA LEU A 79 11.50 -5.20 5.48
C LEU A 79 12.02 -6.19 4.45
N THR A 80 11.40 -7.36 4.39
CA THR A 80 11.74 -8.40 3.41
C THR A 80 10.68 -8.45 2.33
N THR A 81 11.04 -8.08 1.09
CA THR A 81 10.14 -8.05 -0.06
C THR A 81 10.46 -9.15 -1.07
N ALA A 82 9.42 -9.78 -1.61
CA ALA A 82 9.49 -10.76 -2.68
C ALA A 82 8.31 -10.55 -3.65
N CYS A 83 8.49 -10.92 -4.92
CA CYS A 83 7.40 -10.83 -5.89
C CYS A 83 7.23 -12.14 -6.67
N GLU A 84 6.02 -12.37 -7.14
CA GLU A 84 5.71 -13.44 -8.09
C GLU A 84 6.02 -13.04 -9.53
N VAL A 85 6.07 -14.04 -10.40
CA VAL A 85 6.14 -13.83 -11.85
C VAL A 85 4.95 -12.99 -12.31
N PHE A 86 5.26 -11.97 -13.14
CA PHE A 86 4.23 -11.15 -13.76
C PHE A 86 3.32 -12.00 -14.66
N LYS A 87 2.04 -12.09 -14.32
CA LYS A 87 1.05 -12.92 -15.02
C LYS A 87 -0.23 -12.12 -15.30
N LYS A 88 -0.75 -12.21 -16.52
CA LYS A 88 -2.06 -11.63 -16.91
C LYS A 88 -2.21 -10.14 -16.60
N GLY A 89 -1.12 -9.38 -16.68
CA GLY A 89 -1.15 -7.93 -16.46
C GLY A 89 -0.93 -7.50 -15.00
N THR A 90 -0.67 -8.43 -14.07
CA THR A 90 -0.43 -8.12 -12.66
C THR A 90 0.76 -8.90 -12.09
N MET A 91 1.36 -8.34 -11.04
CA MET A 91 2.40 -8.96 -10.24
C MET A 91 2.04 -8.82 -8.76
N LYS A 92 1.95 -9.93 -8.04
CA LYS A 92 1.86 -9.92 -6.58
C LYS A 92 3.24 -9.64 -6.00
N ARG A 93 3.31 -8.76 -5.01
CA ARG A 93 4.50 -8.51 -4.21
C ARG A 93 4.10 -8.49 -2.75
N LEU A 94 4.76 -9.32 -1.96
CA LEU A 94 4.62 -9.33 -0.51
C LEU A 94 5.82 -8.66 0.13
N THR A 95 5.56 -7.88 1.17
CA THR A 95 6.61 -7.36 2.04
C THR A 95 6.25 -7.69 3.47
N THR A 96 7.08 -8.53 4.09
CA THR A 96 6.97 -8.87 5.51
C THR A 96 7.82 -7.90 6.32
N ILE A 97 7.26 -7.38 7.39
CA ILE A 97 7.93 -6.49 8.33
C ILE A 97 8.15 -7.28 9.63
N THR A 98 9.41 -7.37 10.06
CA THR A 98 9.79 -8.05 11.30
C THR A 98 10.61 -7.15 12.21
N SER A 99 10.58 -7.42 13.52
CA SER A 99 11.51 -6.81 14.47
C SER A 99 12.92 -7.41 14.33
N GLU A 100 13.92 -6.80 14.96
CA GLU A 100 15.28 -7.37 15.06
C GLU A 100 15.31 -8.77 15.70
N THR A 101 14.30 -9.14 16.47
CA THR A 101 14.17 -10.48 17.09
C THR A 101 13.40 -11.48 16.23
N GLY A 102 12.97 -11.07 15.02
CA GLY A 102 12.21 -11.91 14.08
C GLY A 102 10.71 -11.99 14.38
N GLU A 103 10.16 -11.17 15.29
CA GLU A 103 8.72 -11.05 15.50
C GLU A 103 8.06 -10.48 14.24
N LYS A 104 7.03 -11.15 13.70
CA LYS A 104 6.27 -10.66 12.56
C LYS A 104 5.35 -9.52 13.00
N LEU A 105 5.62 -8.31 12.51
CA LEU A 105 4.94 -7.08 12.88
C LEU A 105 3.79 -6.73 11.94
N ALA A 106 4.05 -6.81 10.64
CA ALA A 106 3.07 -6.52 9.61
C ALA A 106 3.37 -7.29 8.32
N LEU A 107 2.37 -7.37 7.46
CA LEU A 107 2.47 -7.88 6.08
C LEU A 107 1.76 -6.92 5.14
N VAL A 108 2.41 -6.58 4.03
CA VAL A 108 1.82 -5.79 2.95
C VAL A 108 1.78 -6.63 1.67
N ASP A 109 0.60 -6.72 1.06
CA ASP A 109 0.34 -7.38 -0.22
C ASP A 109 0.00 -6.34 -1.28
N CYS A 110 0.90 -6.11 -2.23
CA CYS A 110 0.74 -5.17 -3.32
C CYS A 110 0.43 -5.88 -4.64
N ARG A 111 -0.48 -5.31 -5.43
CA ARG A 111 -0.80 -5.76 -6.79
C ARG A 111 -0.36 -4.69 -7.77
N TRP A 112 0.77 -4.98 -8.42
CA TRP A 112 1.39 -4.09 -9.39
C TRP A 112 0.95 -4.41 -10.80
N MET A 113 0.82 -3.39 -11.62
CA MET A 113 0.58 -3.47 -13.07
C MET A 113 1.72 -2.78 -13.79
N ILE A 114 1.97 -3.15 -15.04
CA ILE A 114 2.86 -2.40 -15.92
C ILE A 114 1.99 -1.60 -16.86
N VAL A 115 2.29 -0.31 -16.99
CA VAL A 115 1.59 0.59 -17.91
C VAL A 115 2.53 1.09 -18.99
N ASP A 116 1.99 1.26 -20.18
CA ASP A 116 2.58 2.03 -21.26
C ASP A 116 2.36 3.51 -20.96
N THR A 117 3.43 4.26 -20.75
CA THR A 117 3.36 5.66 -20.30
C THR A 117 2.95 6.63 -21.43
N GLU A 118 3.10 6.24 -22.69
CA GLU A 118 2.62 7.03 -23.84
C GLU A 118 1.15 6.76 -24.15
N ALA A 119 0.79 5.47 -24.23
CA ALA A 119 -0.58 5.08 -24.57
C ALA A 119 -1.54 5.13 -23.37
N GLY A 120 -1.04 5.27 -22.13
CA GLY A 120 -1.84 5.31 -20.91
C GLY A 120 -2.62 4.03 -20.64
N ARG A 121 -2.11 2.87 -21.06
CA ARG A 121 -2.82 1.59 -20.94
C ARG A 121 -2.00 0.52 -20.21
N ILE A 122 -2.70 -0.38 -19.54
CA ILE A 122 -2.08 -1.53 -18.89
C ILE A 122 -1.53 -2.50 -19.93
N LEU A 123 -0.27 -2.90 -19.75
CA LEU A 123 0.39 -3.95 -20.55
C LEU A 123 0.12 -5.31 -19.91
N ARG A 124 -0.62 -6.16 -20.59
CA ARG A 124 -0.83 -7.55 -20.14
C ARG A 124 0.43 -8.40 -20.24
N THR A 125 1.30 -8.06 -21.17
CA THR A 125 2.60 -8.66 -21.39
C THR A 125 3.55 -7.53 -21.77
N PRO A 126 4.61 -7.26 -21.01
CA PRO A 126 5.62 -6.30 -21.41
C PRO A 126 6.35 -6.82 -22.65
N GLY A 127 6.74 -5.92 -23.55
CA GLY A 127 7.53 -6.24 -24.75
C GLY A 127 9.01 -6.54 -24.49
N TRP A 128 9.37 -6.76 -23.21
CA TRP A 128 10.73 -7.01 -22.73
C TRP A 128 10.72 -8.10 -21.65
N THR A 129 11.87 -8.75 -21.47
CA THR A 129 12.01 -9.84 -20.50
C THR A 129 12.26 -9.27 -19.10
N MET A 130 11.45 -9.69 -18.14
CA MET A 130 11.63 -9.39 -16.74
C MET A 130 12.90 -10.11 -16.23
N PRO A 131 13.79 -9.45 -15.47
CA PRO A 131 14.92 -10.12 -14.82
C PRO A 131 14.49 -11.24 -13.89
N ASP A 132 15.40 -12.19 -13.65
CA ASP A 132 15.14 -13.41 -12.87
C ASP A 132 15.24 -13.15 -11.35
N PHE A 133 14.31 -12.36 -10.81
CA PHE A 133 14.18 -12.08 -9.37
C PHE A 133 12.79 -12.46 -8.82
N GLN A 134 11.97 -13.06 -9.67
CA GLN A 134 10.59 -13.41 -9.37
C GLN A 134 10.50 -14.85 -8.86
N ASN A 135 9.47 -15.12 -8.12
CA ASN A 135 9.11 -16.44 -7.61
C ASN A 135 7.90 -16.97 -8.37
N ASP A 136 7.77 -18.28 -8.50
CA ASP A 136 6.59 -18.90 -9.16
C ASP A 136 5.34 -18.70 -8.32
N ASP A 137 5.48 -18.73 -7.00
CA ASP A 137 4.42 -18.54 -6.01
C ASP A 137 5.01 -17.98 -4.71
N LEU A 138 4.17 -17.30 -3.93
CA LEU A 138 4.49 -16.80 -2.59
C LEU A 138 3.50 -17.39 -1.58
N PRO A 139 3.98 -17.75 -0.37
CA PRO A 139 3.22 -18.60 0.57
C PRO A 139 2.01 -17.90 1.21
N GLU A 140 1.93 -16.57 1.11
CA GLU A 140 0.90 -15.77 1.76
C GLU A 140 0.15 -14.91 0.77
N GLU A 141 -1.08 -14.56 1.12
CA GLU A 141 -1.92 -13.62 0.40
C GLU A 141 -2.87 -12.91 1.38
N LEU A 142 -3.05 -11.61 1.19
CA LEU A 142 -4.06 -10.87 1.95
C LEU A 142 -5.32 -10.65 1.12
N PRO A 143 -6.49 -10.60 1.77
CA PRO A 143 -7.73 -10.23 1.09
C PRO A 143 -7.61 -8.85 0.43
N GLN A 144 -7.83 -8.78 -0.88
CA GLN A 144 -7.82 -7.54 -1.67
C GLN A 144 -9.25 -7.00 -1.88
N ILE A 145 -10.09 -7.16 -0.86
CA ILE A 145 -11.51 -6.84 -0.92
C ILE A 145 -11.75 -5.52 -0.20
N VAL A 146 -12.45 -4.62 -0.87
CA VAL A 146 -13.02 -3.42 -0.25
C VAL A 146 -14.51 -3.68 -0.04
N HIS A 147 -14.91 -3.80 1.21
CA HIS A 147 -16.31 -4.01 1.58
C HIS A 147 -17.08 -2.69 1.49
N LYS A 148 -17.72 -2.46 0.36
CA LYS A 148 -18.54 -1.25 0.11
C LYS A 148 -19.76 -1.21 1.02
N SER A 149 -20.14 -0.02 1.46
CA SER A 149 -21.30 0.19 2.32
C SER A 149 -22.05 1.48 1.98
N GLN A 150 -23.30 1.56 2.44
CA GLN A 150 -24.23 2.68 2.27
C GLN A 150 -25.11 2.81 3.53
N PRO A 151 -25.65 3.99 3.87
CA PRO A 151 -25.44 5.29 3.19
C PRO A 151 -24.05 5.86 3.48
N LEU A 152 -23.56 6.71 2.58
CA LEU A 152 -22.28 7.40 2.75
C LEU A 152 -22.46 8.70 3.52
N THR A 153 -21.59 8.96 4.48
CA THR A 153 -21.45 10.23 5.18
C THR A 153 -20.32 11.03 4.56
N ALA A 154 -20.54 12.30 4.24
CA ALA A 154 -19.50 13.19 3.73
C ALA A 154 -18.51 13.55 4.85
N ALA A 155 -17.22 13.35 4.60
CA ALA A 155 -16.13 13.72 5.52
C ALA A 155 -15.43 15.03 5.12
N GLY A 156 -15.81 15.63 3.98
CA GLY A 156 -15.21 16.84 3.45
C GLY A 156 -14.35 16.61 2.22
N GLU A 157 -13.43 17.53 1.99
CA GLU A 157 -12.59 17.55 0.78
C GLU A 157 -11.10 17.57 1.15
N ARG A 158 -10.27 17.01 0.27
CA ARG A 158 -8.81 17.11 0.33
C ARG A 158 -8.30 17.64 -1.02
N ARG A 159 -7.64 18.78 -0.98
CA ARG A 159 -6.93 19.31 -2.14
C ARG A 159 -5.53 18.71 -2.19
N ALA A 160 -5.15 18.16 -3.35
CA ALA A 160 -3.79 17.70 -3.59
C ALA A 160 -2.82 18.89 -3.54
N SER A 161 -2.16 19.08 -2.41
CA SER A 161 -1.16 20.14 -2.19
C SER A 161 0.24 19.63 -2.53
N TYR A 162 1.20 20.56 -2.66
CA TYR A 162 2.61 20.24 -2.96
C TYR A 162 3.18 19.12 -2.05
N SER A 163 2.93 19.20 -0.74
CA SER A 163 3.44 18.25 0.25
C SER A 163 2.84 16.84 0.16
N MET A 164 1.75 16.69 -0.58
CA MET A 164 1.08 15.40 -0.78
C MET A 164 1.47 14.71 -2.09
N CYS A 165 2.07 15.47 -3.02
CA CYS A 165 2.34 14.97 -4.36
C CYS A 165 3.75 14.38 -4.45
N ASP A 166 3.86 13.27 -5.17
CA ASP A 166 5.11 12.60 -5.48
C ASP A 166 5.77 13.15 -6.76
N LEU A 167 6.80 12.45 -7.24
CA LEU A 167 7.54 12.81 -8.44
C LEU A 167 6.68 12.77 -9.73
N ASN A 168 5.52 12.12 -9.72
CA ASN A 168 4.60 12.06 -10.85
C ASN A 168 3.58 13.22 -10.83
N GLY A 169 3.61 14.08 -9.80
CA GLY A 169 2.76 15.25 -9.70
C GLY A 169 1.32 14.98 -9.25
N HIS A 170 1.07 13.85 -8.63
CA HIS A 170 -0.23 13.52 -8.02
C HIS A 170 -0.05 13.02 -6.59
N ILE A 171 -1.15 12.93 -5.81
CA ILE A 171 -1.12 12.42 -4.43
C ILE A 171 -0.39 11.08 -4.41
N ASN A 172 0.66 10.99 -3.58
CA ASN A 172 1.39 9.75 -3.37
C ASN A 172 0.44 8.65 -2.84
N ASN A 173 0.56 7.44 -3.40
CA ASN A 173 -0.33 6.31 -3.10
C ASN A 173 -0.40 6.00 -1.60
N SER A 174 0.69 6.15 -0.86
CA SER A 174 0.73 5.91 0.58
C SER A 174 -0.19 6.82 1.38
N LEU A 175 -0.37 8.08 0.94
CA LEU A 175 -1.14 9.09 1.68
C LEU A 175 -2.65 8.87 1.62
N TYR A 176 -3.15 8.02 0.73
CA TYR A 176 -4.57 7.70 0.73
C TYR A 176 -5.03 6.99 2.01
N LEU A 177 -4.13 6.28 2.72
CA LEU A 177 -4.44 5.75 4.04
C LEU A 177 -4.62 6.85 5.10
N ASP A 178 -3.77 7.88 5.08
CA ASP A 178 -3.94 9.03 5.99
C ASP A 178 -5.24 9.76 5.67
N ILE A 179 -5.55 10.02 4.39
CA ILE A 179 -6.80 10.63 3.97
C ILE A 179 -8.00 9.79 4.42
N ALA A 180 -7.90 8.46 4.37
CA ALA A 180 -8.96 7.57 4.79
C ALA A 180 -9.14 7.57 6.32
N CYS A 181 -8.07 7.60 7.10
CA CYS A 181 -8.13 7.72 8.54
C CYS A 181 -8.67 9.09 8.98
N ASP A 182 -8.22 10.17 8.35
CA ASP A 182 -8.70 11.55 8.59
C ASP A 182 -10.19 11.73 8.31
N ALA A 183 -10.76 10.89 7.44
CA ALA A 183 -12.18 10.95 7.09
C ALA A 183 -13.09 10.34 8.15
N LEU A 184 -12.56 9.48 9.02
CA LEU A 184 -13.33 8.80 10.06
C LEU A 184 -13.55 9.70 11.29
N PRO A 185 -14.60 9.44 12.09
CA PRO A 185 -14.75 10.07 13.38
C PRO A 185 -13.48 9.87 14.25
N GLN A 186 -13.04 10.93 14.93
CA GLN A 186 -11.81 10.94 15.69
C GLN A 186 -11.77 9.82 16.74
N GLU A 187 -12.90 9.57 17.41
CA GLU A 187 -13.06 8.52 18.40
C GLU A 187 -12.77 7.11 17.86
N VAL A 188 -13.03 6.86 16.58
CA VAL A 188 -12.73 5.58 15.94
C VAL A 188 -11.22 5.37 15.83
N VAL A 189 -10.53 6.40 15.34
CA VAL A 189 -9.08 6.36 15.16
C VAL A 189 -8.35 6.36 16.49
N GLU A 190 -8.90 7.02 17.53
CA GLU A 190 -8.33 7.07 18.88
C GLU A 190 -8.58 5.78 19.68
N ALA A 191 -9.66 5.07 19.44
CA ALA A 191 -10.03 3.90 20.24
C ALA A 191 -9.05 2.74 20.08
N ALA A 192 -8.52 2.50 18.89
CA ALA A 192 -7.64 1.36 18.62
C ALA A 192 -6.70 1.62 17.43
N PRO A 193 -5.55 0.92 17.35
CA PRO A 193 -4.68 0.99 16.18
C PRO A 193 -5.31 0.32 14.97
N LEU A 194 -4.85 0.69 13.77
CA LEU A 194 -5.21 0.01 12.53
C LEU A 194 -4.67 -1.43 12.57
N SER A 195 -5.54 -2.42 12.32
CA SER A 195 -5.19 -3.84 12.27
C SER A 195 -5.24 -4.42 10.87
N PHE A 196 -6.09 -3.86 10.01
CA PHE A 196 -6.19 -4.25 8.61
C PHE A 196 -6.59 -3.06 7.74
N ALA A 197 -6.03 -3.01 6.53
CA ALA A 197 -6.47 -2.12 5.48
C ALA A 197 -6.45 -2.83 4.12
N SER A 198 -7.42 -2.52 3.27
CA SER A 198 -7.41 -2.86 1.85
C SER A 198 -7.76 -1.62 1.05
N ILE A 199 -6.94 -1.28 0.06
CA ILE A 199 -7.12 -0.11 -0.77
C ILE A 199 -7.09 -0.46 -2.25
N LYS A 200 -7.98 0.16 -3.04
CA LYS A 200 -7.99 0.14 -4.50
C LYS A 200 -7.79 1.55 -5.03
N TYR A 201 -6.83 1.69 -5.92
CA TYR A 201 -6.55 2.92 -6.64
C TYR A 201 -7.24 2.86 -8.00
N HIS A 202 -8.03 3.89 -8.32
CA HIS A 202 -8.80 3.95 -9.57
C HIS A 202 -8.32 5.07 -10.49
N ARG A 203 -8.09 6.26 -9.92
CA ARG A 203 -7.65 7.44 -10.66
C ARG A 203 -6.72 8.28 -9.82
N GLU A 204 -5.71 8.82 -10.44
CA GLU A 204 -4.81 9.79 -9.83
C GLU A 204 -5.55 11.09 -9.45
N VAL A 205 -5.06 11.74 -8.41
CA VAL A 205 -5.50 13.08 -8.01
C VAL A 205 -4.31 14.03 -8.21
N PRO A 206 -4.21 14.70 -9.37
CA PRO A 206 -3.12 15.62 -9.69
C PRO A 206 -3.05 16.81 -8.74
N MET A 207 -1.84 17.37 -8.59
CA MET A 207 -1.60 18.57 -7.79
C MET A 207 -2.58 19.70 -8.15
N GLY A 208 -3.15 20.31 -7.13
CA GLY A 208 -4.14 21.39 -7.27
C GLY A 208 -5.58 20.92 -7.40
N GLN A 209 -5.82 19.64 -7.71
CA GLN A 209 -7.18 19.09 -7.78
C GLN A 209 -7.69 18.65 -6.41
N THR A 210 -8.99 18.43 -6.31
CA THR A 210 -9.68 18.10 -5.05
C THR A 210 -10.36 16.74 -5.16
N VAL A 211 -10.25 15.95 -4.10
CA VAL A 211 -11.01 14.71 -3.89
C VAL A 211 -12.00 14.92 -2.75
N GLN A 212 -13.27 14.60 -3.00
CA GLN A 212 -14.32 14.53 -1.97
C GLN A 212 -14.23 13.18 -1.28
N VAL A 213 -14.28 13.17 0.05
CA VAL A 213 -14.12 11.96 0.85
C VAL A 213 -15.41 11.65 1.59
N PHE A 214 -15.78 10.39 1.55
CA PHE A 214 -16.99 9.84 2.18
C PHE A 214 -16.61 8.59 2.97
N TYR A 215 -17.37 8.29 4.03
CA TYR A 215 -17.23 7.05 4.78
C TYR A 215 -18.58 6.45 5.15
N ALA A 216 -18.55 5.16 5.48
CA ALA A 216 -19.68 4.43 6.07
C ALA A 216 -19.18 3.27 6.93
N PRO A 217 -19.88 2.89 8.02
CA PRO A 217 -19.63 1.63 8.71
C PRO A 217 -19.82 0.45 7.74
N SER A 218 -18.97 -0.57 7.83
CA SER A 218 -19.03 -1.74 6.95
C SER A 218 -18.54 -2.99 7.69
N GLY A 219 -19.45 -3.88 8.05
CA GLY A 219 -19.12 -5.06 8.84
C GLY A 219 -18.41 -4.68 10.16
N ASN A 220 -17.22 -5.21 10.39
CA ASN A 220 -16.41 -4.91 11.57
C ASN A 220 -15.50 -3.69 11.39
N GLY A 221 -15.62 -3.01 10.28
CA GLY A 221 -14.71 -1.90 9.91
C GLY A 221 -15.44 -0.74 9.24
N TRP A 222 -14.69 -0.04 8.39
CA TRP A 222 -15.11 1.20 7.76
C TRP A 222 -14.78 1.19 6.27
N TYR A 223 -15.76 1.54 5.47
CA TYR A 223 -15.59 1.82 4.06
C TYR A 223 -15.31 3.32 3.87
N VAL A 224 -14.28 3.65 3.10
CA VAL A 224 -13.96 5.04 2.72
C VAL A 224 -13.86 5.13 1.20
N LEU A 225 -14.51 6.13 0.64
CA LEU A 225 -14.54 6.45 -0.79
C LEU A 225 -13.97 7.85 -1.02
N GLY A 226 -12.92 7.97 -1.81
CA GLY A 226 -12.49 9.23 -2.40
C GLY A 226 -13.04 9.38 -3.81
N ARG A 227 -13.73 10.49 -4.09
CA ARG A 227 -14.34 10.79 -5.39
C ARG A 227 -13.74 12.06 -5.97
N ARG A 228 -13.28 11.98 -7.20
CA ARG A 228 -12.91 13.15 -8.00
C ARG A 228 -13.91 13.29 -9.14
N GLU A 229 -14.63 14.41 -9.17
CA GLU A 229 -15.78 14.59 -10.08
C GLU A 229 -16.78 13.43 -9.84
N GLU A 230 -17.26 12.80 -10.89
CA GLU A 230 -18.23 11.68 -10.82
C GLU A 230 -17.58 10.30 -10.66
N HIS A 231 -16.24 10.25 -10.47
CA HIS A 231 -15.52 8.98 -10.48
C HIS A 231 -14.78 8.71 -9.17
N ALA A 232 -14.76 7.43 -8.77
CA ALA A 232 -13.90 7.01 -7.67
C ALA A 232 -12.43 7.26 -8.03
N ALA A 233 -11.70 7.94 -7.14
CA ALA A 233 -10.26 8.05 -7.17
C ALA A 233 -9.63 6.89 -6.40
N PHE A 234 -10.15 6.58 -5.21
CA PHE A 234 -9.75 5.44 -4.41
C PHE A 234 -10.92 4.91 -3.57
N GLU A 235 -10.78 3.67 -3.15
CA GLU A 235 -11.67 3.02 -2.18
C GLU A 235 -10.83 2.30 -1.14
N CYS A 236 -11.16 2.47 0.14
CA CYS A 236 -10.52 1.76 1.25
C CYS A 236 -11.53 0.99 2.07
N TYR A 237 -11.05 -0.10 2.69
CA TYR A 237 -11.70 -0.76 3.81
C TYR A 237 -10.68 -0.84 4.96
N LEU A 238 -11.08 -0.42 6.15
CA LEU A 238 -10.22 -0.27 7.32
C LEU A 238 -10.82 -1.00 8.52
N GLU A 239 -10.00 -1.75 9.27
CA GLU A 239 -10.36 -2.32 10.56
C GLU A 239 -9.41 -1.81 11.64
N PHE A 240 -9.96 -1.49 12.79
CA PHE A 240 -9.22 -1.05 13.97
C PHE A 240 -9.42 -2.06 15.10
N GLY A 241 -8.40 -2.29 15.90
CA GLY A 241 -8.42 -3.24 17.01
C GLY A 241 -7.08 -3.94 17.18
N SER A 242 -6.92 -4.69 18.27
CA SER A 242 -5.85 -5.66 18.37
C SER A 242 -6.11 -6.77 17.37
N SER A 243 -5.11 -7.16 16.58
CA SER A 243 -5.21 -8.37 15.76
C SER A 243 -5.43 -9.55 16.71
N VAL A 244 -6.66 -10.04 16.75
CA VAL A 244 -6.94 -11.33 17.39
C VAL A 244 -6.13 -12.34 16.61
N THR A 245 -5.22 -13.02 17.29
CA THR A 245 -4.61 -14.22 16.78
C THR A 245 -5.76 -15.22 16.59
N GLU A 246 -6.37 -15.27 15.39
CA GLU A 246 -7.18 -16.41 15.04
C GLU A 246 -6.23 -17.59 15.05
N SER A 247 -6.31 -18.33 16.15
CA SER A 247 -5.79 -19.67 16.23
C SER A 247 -6.34 -20.43 15.03
N LEU A 248 -5.47 -20.69 14.05
CA LEU A 248 -5.68 -21.71 13.04
C LEU A 248 -5.78 -23.05 13.79
N GLN A 249 -6.97 -23.35 14.30
CA GLN A 249 -7.42 -24.69 14.66
C GLN A 249 -8.59 -25.00 13.73
N LYS A 250 -8.28 -25.66 12.66
CA LYS A 250 -8.81 -26.89 12.10
C LYS A 250 -8.52 -27.02 10.61
#